data_a903018e4d7f57d927f7bf1632870eb1
#
_entry.id   a903018e4d7f57d927f7bf1632870eb1
#
_cell.length_a   1.000
_cell.length_b   1.000
_cell.length_c   1.000
_cell.angle_alpha   90.00
_cell.angle_beta   90.00
_cell.angle_gamma   90.00
#
_symmetry.space_group_name_H-M   'P 1'
#
loop_
_entity.id
_entity.type
_entity.pdbx_description
1 polymer ?
#
loop_
_entity_poly.entity_id
_entity_poly.type
_entity_poly.pdbx_seq_one_letter_code
_entity_poly.pdbx_strand_id
1 'polypeptide(L)'
;MRDFRQIKVWVKAHSLTLEIYKATTRFPREELYGLTSQLRRSSASIPANIAEGFGRGGNAELARFLQIGLGSAYEFEYHISWATISVWLNGPFTNNSYSEQ
;
A
#
# COMPACT_ATOMS: atom_id res chain seq x y z
N MET A 1 22.13 -15.30 4.05
CA MET A 1 20.91 -14.48 3.99
C MET A 1 20.59 -14.15 2.54
N ARG A 2 19.34 -14.33 2.13
CA ARG A 2 18.95 -14.03 0.76
C ARG A 2 18.76 -12.54 0.57
N ASP A 3 19.11 -12.08 -0.61
CA ASP A 3 18.78 -10.71 -1.00
C ASP A 3 17.30 -10.66 -1.39
N PHE A 4 16.47 -10.03 -0.56
CA PHE A 4 15.03 -9.94 -0.79
C PHE A 4 14.71 -9.23 -2.10
N ARG A 5 15.59 -8.37 -2.59
CA ARG A 5 15.35 -7.60 -3.83
C ARG A 5 15.25 -8.50 -5.06
N GLN A 6 15.73 -9.75 -4.97
CA GLN A 6 15.65 -10.71 -6.07
C GLN A 6 14.40 -11.59 -5.99
N ILE A 7 13.60 -11.45 -4.94
CA ILE A 7 12.42 -12.29 -4.72
C ILE A 7 11.24 -11.66 -5.44
N LYS A 8 10.60 -12.46 -6.32
CA LYS A 8 9.54 -11.95 -7.20
C LYS A 8 8.39 -11.31 -6.45
N VAL A 9 7.97 -11.89 -5.34
CA VAL A 9 6.86 -11.34 -4.57
C VAL A 9 7.24 -9.98 -3.98
N TRP A 10 8.48 -9.79 -3.56
CA TRP A 10 8.93 -8.50 -3.07
C TRP A 10 8.94 -7.46 -4.20
N VAL A 11 9.46 -7.85 -5.37
CA VAL A 11 9.51 -6.94 -6.53
C VAL A 11 8.11 -6.47 -6.91
N LYS A 12 7.14 -7.38 -6.94
CA LYS A 12 5.75 -7.03 -7.25
C LYS A 12 5.14 -6.12 -6.19
N ALA A 13 5.37 -6.42 -4.92
CA ALA A 13 4.85 -5.61 -3.82
C ALA A 13 5.46 -4.21 -3.84
N HIS A 14 6.76 -4.12 -4.09
CA HIS A 14 7.46 -2.84 -4.18
C HIS A 14 6.94 -2.01 -5.35
N SER A 15 6.74 -2.65 -6.50
CA SER A 15 6.18 -1.97 -7.68
C SER A 15 4.80 -1.42 -7.39
N LEU A 16 3.96 -2.18 -6.68
CA LEU A 16 2.64 -1.72 -6.27
C LEU A 16 2.75 -0.47 -5.40
N THR A 17 3.66 -0.47 -4.44
CA THR A 17 3.87 0.69 -3.57
C THR A 17 4.23 1.92 -4.38
N LEU A 18 5.14 1.78 -5.35
CA LEU A 18 5.54 2.90 -6.21
C LEU A 18 4.37 3.42 -7.03
N GLU A 19 3.55 2.51 -7.57
CA GLU A 19 2.36 2.90 -8.33
C GLU A 19 1.36 3.65 -7.45
N ILE A 20 1.20 3.23 -6.21
CA ILE A 20 0.27 3.89 -5.28
C ILE A 20 0.78 5.29 -4.91
N TYR A 21 2.07 5.44 -4.67
CA TYR A 21 2.63 6.76 -4.40
C TYR A 21 2.41 7.70 -5.58
N LYS A 22 2.63 7.19 -6.80
CA LYS A 22 2.44 7.96 -8.01
C LYS A 22 0.97 8.35 -8.21
N ALA A 23 0.07 7.39 -8.07
CA ALA A 23 -1.35 7.61 -8.26
C ALA A 23 -1.92 8.58 -7.24
N THR A 24 -1.50 8.46 -5.98
CA THR A 24 -2.03 9.29 -4.90
C THR A 24 -1.53 10.72 -4.92
N THR A 25 -0.52 11.05 -5.73
CA THR A 25 -0.12 12.45 -5.91
C THR A 25 -1.24 13.28 -6.51
N ARG A 26 -2.19 12.64 -7.19
CA ARG A 26 -3.34 13.31 -7.82
C ARG A 26 -4.54 13.40 -6.90
N PHE A 27 -4.45 12.81 -5.72
CA PHE A 27 -5.55 12.83 -4.77
C PHE A 27 -5.68 14.23 -4.16
N PRO A 28 -6.90 14.63 -3.76
CA PRO A 28 -7.11 15.92 -3.12
C PRO A 28 -6.28 16.05 -1.85
N ARG A 29 -5.88 17.27 -1.57
CA ARG A 29 -5.11 17.57 -0.38
C ARG A 29 -5.82 17.17 0.91
N GLU A 30 -7.14 17.26 0.91
CA GLU A 30 -7.99 16.91 2.03
C GLU A 30 -7.88 15.43 2.41
N GLU A 31 -7.44 14.59 1.46
CA GLU A 31 -7.26 13.15 1.70
C GLU A 31 -5.87 12.80 2.21
N LEU A 32 -4.98 13.77 2.34
CA LEU A 32 -3.57 13.51 2.69
C LEU A 32 -3.43 12.72 3.99
N TYR A 33 -4.15 13.10 5.04
CA TYR A 33 -4.08 12.43 6.34
C TYR A 33 -5.12 11.33 6.50
N GLY A 34 -5.94 11.12 5.49
CA GLY A 34 -6.95 10.06 5.48
C GLY A 34 -6.56 8.97 4.50
N LEU A 35 -7.30 8.90 3.38
CA LEU A 35 -7.18 7.81 2.43
C LEU A 35 -5.79 7.74 1.78
N THR A 36 -5.21 8.88 1.40
CA THR A 36 -3.87 8.91 0.80
C THR A 36 -2.84 8.26 1.74
N SER A 37 -2.84 8.70 3.00
CA SER A 37 -1.93 8.17 4.01
C SER A 37 -2.12 6.67 4.21
N GLN A 38 -3.37 6.23 4.29
CA GLN A 38 -3.67 4.82 4.52
C GLN A 38 -3.26 3.93 3.34
N LEU A 39 -3.48 4.40 2.12
CA LEU A 39 -3.07 3.66 0.93
C LEU A 39 -1.55 3.55 0.86
N ARG A 40 -0.85 4.64 1.10
CA ARG A 40 0.61 4.65 1.07
C ARG A 40 1.19 3.75 2.16
N ARG A 41 0.70 3.89 3.39
CA ARG A 41 1.18 3.10 4.51
C ARG A 41 0.92 1.61 4.31
N SER A 42 -0.30 1.22 3.96
CA SER A 42 -0.63 -0.19 3.83
C SER A 42 0.09 -0.84 2.65
N SER A 43 0.22 -0.13 1.51
CA SER A 43 0.97 -0.68 0.37
C SER A 43 2.45 -0.84 0.70
N ALA A 44 3.07 0.15 1.34
CA ALA A 44 4.50 0.09 1.69
C ALA A 44 4.79 -0.97 2.76
N SER A 45 3.83 -1.26 3.61
CA SER A 45 3.98 -2.27 4.65
C SER A 45 4.14 -3.68 4.08
N ILE A 46 3.63 -3.94 2.87
CA ILE A 46 3.75 -5.25 2.24
C ILE A 46 5.21 -5.59 1.94
N PRO A 47 5.92 -4.82 1.10
CA PRO A 47 7.32 -5.14 0.81
C PRO A 47 8.22 -4.98 2.05
N ALA A 48 7.89 -4.05 2.95
CA ALA A 48 8.67 -3.86 4.17
C ALA A 48 8.67 -5.12 5.04
N ASN A 49 7.52 -5.76 5.21
CA ASN A 49 7.42 -6.97 6.01
C ASN A 49 8.06 -8.18 5.32
N ILE A 50 7.99 -8.26 4.00
CA ILE A 50 8.68 -9.29 3.25
C ILE A 50 10.20 -9.16 3.47
N ALA A 51 10.72 -7.95 3.31
CA ALA A 51 12.15 -7.69 3.51
C ALA A 51 12.58 -8.01 4.94
N GLU A 52 11.77 -7.59 5.92
CA GLU A 52 12.06 -7.84 7.34
C GLU A 52 12.13 -9.33 7.62
N GLY A 53 11.17 -10.09 7.09
CA GLY A 53 11.13 -11.55 7.30
C GLY A 53 12.38 -12.24 6.75
N PHE A 54 12.83 -11.85 5.56
CA PHE A 54 14.04 -12.42 4.97
C PHE A 54 15.30 -11.98 5.72
N GLY A 55 15.27 -10.81 6.35
CA GLY A 55 16.39 -10.32 7.14
C GLY A 55 16.56 -10.99 8.49
N ARG A 56 15.53 -11.66 8.99
CA ARG A 56 15.58 -12.28 10.32
C ARG A 56 16.34 -13.61 10.36
N GLY A 57 16.46 -14.29 9.22
CA GLY A 57 17.33 -15.46 9.11
C GLY A 57 16.75 -16.79 9.57
N GLY A 58 15.50 -16.84 10.03
CA GLY A 58 14.87 -18.10 10.46
C GLY A 58 13.53 -18.31 9.82
N ASN A 59 13.12 -19.56 9.63
CA ASN A 59 11.86 -19.89 8.96
C ASN A 59 10.63 -19.43 9.75
N ALA A 60 10.66 -19.54 11.07
CA ALA A 60 9.55 -19.13 11.91
C ALA A 60 9.32 -17.62 11.83
N GLU A 61 10.41 -16.85 11.88
CA GLU A 61 10.34 -15.39 11.76
C GLU A 61 9.93 -14.97 10.34
N LEU A 62 10.45 -15.66 9.32
CA LEU A 62 10.03 -15.40 7.95
C LEU A 62 8.52 -15.60 7.81
N ALA A 63 7.99 -16.72 8.30
CA ALA A 63 6.56 -17.01 8.23
C ALA A 63 5.75 -15.93 8.95
N ARG A 64 6.21 -15.49 10.13
CA ARG A 64 5.53 -14.45 10.90
C ARG A 64 5.43 -13.14 10.13
N PHE A 65 6.55 -12.70 9.55
CA PHE A 65 6.55 -11.43 8.80
C PHE A 65 5.80 -11.53 7.48
N LEU A 66 5.80 -12.70 6.84
CA LEU A 66 4.98 -12.90 5.65
C LEU A 66 3.50 -12.82 6.00
N GLN A 67 3.09 -13.32 7.16
CA GLN A 67 1.70 -13.18 7.61
C GLN A 67 1.34 -11.74 7.91
N ILE A 68 2.25 -10.98 8.51
CA ILE A 68 2.02 -9.55 8.74
C ILE A 68 1.86 -8.83 7.38
N GLY A 69 2.73 -9.15 6.42
CA GLY A 69 2.64 -8.59 5.08
C GLY A 69 1.33 -8.95 4.40
N LEU A 70 0.86 -10.18 4.56
CA LEU A 70 -0.43 -10.58 4.02
C LEU A 70 -1.58 -9.77 4.64
N GLY A 71 -1.54 -9.55 5.96
CA GLY A 71 -2.50 -8.70 6.63
C GLY A 71 -2.49 -7.27 6.08
N SER A 72 -1.30 -6.75 5.79
CA SER A 72 -1.17 -5.43 5.17
C SER A 72 -1.78 -5.40 3.77
N ALA A 73 -1.64 -6.50 3.02
CA ALA A 73 -2.24 -6.60 1.69
C ALA A 73 -3.77 -6.57 1.77
N TYR A 74 -4.36 -7.27 2.75
CA TYR A 74 -5.81 -7.23 2.96
C TYR A 74 -6.27 -5.83 3.39
N GLU A 75 -5.51 -5.19 4.26
CA GLU A 75 -5.81 -3.81 4.66
C GLU A 75 -5.75 -2.87 3.46
N PHE A 76 -4.73 -3.01 2.64
CA PHE A 76 -4.60 -2.22 1.42
C PHE A 76 -5.80 -2.43 0.49
N GLU A 77 -6.20 -3.69 0.30
CA GLU A 77 -7.37 -4.02 -0.51
C GLU A 77 -8.63 -3.33 0.02
N TYR A 78 -8.80 -3.29 1.33
CA TYR A 78 -9.90 -2.59 1.96
C TYR A 78 -9.87 -1.09 1.61
N HIS A 79 -8.71 -0.46 1.72
CA HIS A 79 -8.59 0.96 1.41
C HIS A 79 -8.82 1.26 -0.06
N ILE A 80 -8.39 0.38 -0.96
CA ILE A 80 -8.67 0.50 -2.39
C ILE A 80 -10.18 0.40 -2.64
N SER A 81 -10.85 -0.54 -1.99
CA SER A 81 -12.30 -0.69 -2.10
C SER A 81 -13.02 0.57 -1.63
N TRP A 82 -12.55 1.15 -0.53
CA TRP A 82 -13.10 2.39 0.01
C TRP A 82 -12.92 3.54 -0.98
N ALA A 83 -11.73 3.64 -1.59
CA ALA A 83 -11.47 4.66 -2.61
C ALA A 83 -12.40 4.51 -3.81
N THR A 84 -12.60 3.28 -4.27
CA THR A 84 -13.48 2.98 -5.40
C THR A 84 -14.92 3.36 -5.08
N ILE A 85 -15.40 3.00 -3.90
CA ILE A 85 -16.75 3.35 -3.46
C ILE A 85 -16.92 4.86 -3.36
N SER A 86 -15.92 5.55 -2.82
CA SER A 86 -15.95 7.01 -2.71
C SER A 86 -16.07 7.69 -4.07
N VAL A 87 -15.30 7.23 -5.03
CA VAL A 87 -15.37 7.77 -6.41
C VAL A 87 -16.75 7.53 -7.00
N TRP A 88 -17.30 6.33 -6.77
CA TRP A 88 -18.61 5.96 -7.28
C TRP A 88 -19.73 6.83 -6.70
N LEU A 89 -19.62 7.16 -5.41
CA LEU A 89 -20.63 7.97 -4.72
C LEU A 89 -20.48 9.47 -4.96
N ASN A 90 -19.24 9.96 -5.04
CA ASN A 90 -18.93 11.39 -5.00
C ASN A 90 -18.25 11.92 -6.25
N GLY A 91 -17.96 11.05 -7.24
CA GLY A 91 -17.22 11.43 -8.44
C GLY A 91 -15.72 11.29 -8.27
N PRO A 92 -14.96 11.48 -9.38
CA PRO A 92 -13.50 11.25 -9.36
C PRO A 92 -12.77 12.15 -8.38
N PHE A 93 -11.69 11.62 -7.81
CA PHE A 93 -10.78 12.39 -6.97
C PHE A 93 -9.94 13.30 -7.86
N THR A 94 -10.32 14.58 -7.93
CA THR A 94 -9.54 15.60 -8.60
C THR A 94 -9.41 16.78 -7.67
N ASN A 95 -8.32 17.53 -7.80
CA ASN A 95 -8.13 18.73 -6.99
C ASN A 95 -9.23 19.75 -7.26
N ASN A 96 -9.70 19.83 -8.50
CA ASN A 96 -10.74 20.80 -8.87
C ASN A 96 -12.09 20.47 -8.24
N SER A 97 -12.43 19.18 -8.13
CA SER A 97 -13.71 18.78 -7.55
C SER A 97 -13.88 19.24 -6.11
N TYR A 98 -12.77 19.29 -5.39
CA TYR A 98 -12.78 19.66 -3.98
C TYR A 98 -12.60 21.16 -3.77
N SER A 99 -11.91 21.82 -4.67
CA SER A 99 -11.65 23.27 -4.55
C SER A 99 -12.90 24.10 -4.80
N GLU A 100 -13.90 23.55 -5.45
CA GLU A 100 -15.16 24.24 -5.74
C GLU A 100 -16.15 24.18 -4.57
N GLN A 101 -15.82 23.41 -3.56
CA GLN A 101 -16.63 23.27 -2.37
C GLN A 101 -16.10 24.11 -1.23
#